data_7d4147c3eb804fe8d94c76bc4e714bb8
#
_entry.id   7d4147c3eb804fe8d94c76bc4e714bb8
#
_cell.length_a   1.000
_cell.length_b   1.000
_cell.length_c   1.000
_cell.angle_alpha   90.00
_cell.angle_beta   90.00
_cell.angle_gamma   90.00
#
_symmetry.space_group_name_H-M   'P 1'
#
loop_
_entity.id
_entity.type
_entity.pdbx_description
1 polymer ?
#
loop_
_entity_poly.entity_id
_entity_poly.type
_entity_poly.pdbx_seq_one_letter_code
_entity_poly.pdbx_strand_id
1 'polypeptide(L)' 'LGSNRMLENPIIIARAVREVFLEYINHKEYWRVQSNVRPDWPVAVKFIKFIGMKEEGLMKKFGPEGADYVRYAWLR' A
#
# COMPACT_ATOMS: atom_id res chain seq x y z
N LEU A 1 -25.54 7.13 10.91
CA LEU A 1 -25.67 6.21 9.80
C LEU A 1 -24.58 5.18 9.84
N GLY A 2 -24.95 3.89 9.71
CA GLY A 2 -24.01 2.78 9.80
C GLY A 2 -22.90 2.84 8.78
N SER A 3 -23.18 3.29 7.56
CA SER A 3 -22.20 3.42 6.50
C SER A 3 -21.11 4.44 6.83
N ASN A 4 -21.45 5.49 7.56
CA ASN A 4 -20.48 6.51 7.97
C ASN A 4 -19.48 5.97 8.97
N ARG A 5 -19.94 5.12 9.90
CA ARG A 5 -19.04 4.48 10.86
C ARG A 5 -18.05 3.56 10.17
N MET A 6 -18.48 2.85 9.14
CA MET A 6 -17.62 1.98 8.36
C MET A 6 -16.53 2.80 7.67
N LEU A 7 -16.90 3.95 7.09
CA LEU A 7 -15.95 4.83 6.41
C LEU A 7 -14.97 5.51 7.37
N GLU A 8 -15.38 5.70 8.63
CA GLU A 8 -14.54 6.31 9.65
C GLU A 8 -13.56 5.33 10.28
N ASN A 9 -13.78 4.02 10.11
CA ASN A 9 -12.93 3.02 10.72
C ASN A 9 -11.81 2.62 9.74
N PRO A 10 -10.56 3.06 9.99
CA PRO A 10 -9.45 2.78 9.06
C PRO A 10 -9.13 1.29 8.94
N ILE A 11 -9.39 0.50 9.98
CA ILE A 11 -9.13 -0.94 9.94
C ILE A 11 -10.08 -1.64 8.98
N ILE A 12 -11.35 -1.29 9.01
CA ILE A 12 -12.36 -1.88 8.12
C ILE A 12 -12.07 -1.50 6.67
N ILE A 13 -11.73 -0.24 6.44
CA ILE A 13 -11.38 0.26 5.11
C ILE A 13 -10.13 -0.46 4.60
N ALA A 14 -9.10 -0.58 5.43
CA ALA A 14 -7.85 -1.24 5.06
C ALA A 14 -8.07 -2.71 4.70
N ARG A 15 -8.91 -3.42 5.45
CA ARG A 15 -9.25 -4.81 5.15
C ARG A 15 -9.99 -4.96 3.82
N ALA A 16 -10.94 -4.07 3.57
CA ALA A 16 -11.69 -4.09 2.32
C ALA A 16 -10.76 -3.85 1.11
N VAL A 17 -9.89 -2.87 1.21
CA VAL A 17 -8.93 -2.58 0.16
C VAL A 17 -7.96 -3.75 -0.04
N ARG A 18 -7.50 -4.37 1.05
CA ARG A 18 -6.63 -5.54 0.97
C ARG A 18 -7.28 -6.68 0.21
N GLU A 19 -8.54 -6.98 0.52
CA GLU A 19 -9.27 -8.06 -0.17
C GLU A 19 -9.44 -7.76 -1.66
N VAL A 20 -9.81 -6.55 -2.01
CA VAL A 20 -9.95 -6.12 -3.39
C VAL A 20 -8.60 -6.19 -4.11
N PHE A 21 -7.53 -5.76 -3.45
CA PHE A 21 -6.18 -5.79 -3.99
C PHE A 21 -5.73 -7.22 -4.31
N LEU A 22 -5.90 -8.14 -3.35
CA LEU A 22 -5.51 -9.53 -3.53
C LEU A 22 -6.34 -10.22 -4.60
N GLU A 23 -7.64 -9.94 -4.65
CA GLU A 23 -8.52 -10.47 -5.68
C GLU A 23 -8.12 -9.98 -7.06
N TYR A 24 -7.83 -8.70 -7.19
CA TYR A 24 -7.39 -8.09 -8.44
C TYR A 24 -6.09 -8.72 -8.93
N ILE A 25 -5.12 -8.89 -8.04
CA ILE A 25 -3.84 -9.52 -8.37
C ILE A 25 -4.04 -10.95 -8.87
N ASN A 26 -4.87 -11.73 -8.19
CA ASN A 26 -5.14 -13.11 -8.56
C ASN A 26 -5.86 -13.21 -9.90
N HIS A 27 -6.82 -12.33 -10.13
CA HIS A 27 -7.58 -12.31 -11.37
C HIS A 27 -6.72 -11.96 -12.59
N LYS A 28 -5.81 -11.01 -12.41
CA LYS A 28 -4.92 -10.53 -13.48
C LYS A 28 -3.66 -11.37 -13.64
N GLU A 29 -3.40 -12.27 -12.71
CA GLU A 29 -2.23 -13.16 -12.72
C GLU A 29 -0.90 -12.41 -12.74
N TYR A 30 -0.83 -11.28 -12.04
CA TYR A 30 0.42 -10.54 -11.91
C TYR A 30 1.47 -11.33 -11.14
N TRP A 31 2.71 -11.24 -11.59
CA TRP A 31 3.85 -11.81 -10.89
C TRP A 31 4.45 -10.83 -9.89
N ARG A 32 4.31 -9.55 -10.17
CA ARG A 32 4.88 -8.49 -9.35
C ARG A 32 4.00 -7.25 -9.40
N VAL A 33 3.75 -6.67 -8.23
CA VAL A 33 3.11 -5.36 -8.11
C VAL A 33 3.97 -4.53 -7.19
N GLN A 34 4.32 -3.32 -7.59
CA GLN A 34 5.19 -2.48 -6.78
C GLN A 34 4.58 -1.09 -6.58
N SER A 35 5.01 -0.44 -5.50
CA SER A 35 4.59 0.91 -5.18
C SER A 35 5.73 1.66 -4.49
N ASN A 36 5.75 2.97 -4.64
CA ASN A 36 6.73 3.84 -4.02
C ASN A 36 6.02 4.72 -3.00
N VAL A 37 6.51 4.71 -1.76
CA VAL A 37 5.87 5.40 -0.65
C VAL A 37 6.89 6.27 0.06
N ARG A 38 6.48 7.48 0.45
CA ARG A 38 7.34 8.35 1.25
C ARG A 38 7.48 7.80 2.66
N PRO A 39 8.73 7.62 3.15
CA PRO A 39 8.94 7.06 4.49
C PRO A 39 8.50 8.00 5.62
N ASP A 40 8.35 9.28 5.33
CA ASP A 40 7.89 10.27 6.31
C ASP A 40 6.36 10.32 6.44
N TRP A 41 5.66 9.40 5.81
CA TRP A 41 4.21 9.29 5.91
C TRP A 41 3.83 7.95 6.55
N PRO A 42 3.81 7.87 7.91
CA PRO A 42 3.64 6.60 8.61
C PRO A 42 2.33 5.88 8.31
N VAL A 43 1.25 6.61 8.08
CA VAL A 43 -0.05 6.02 7.76
C VAL A 43 0.01 5.24 6.45
N ALA A 44 0.64 5.82 5.43
CA ALA A 44 0.81 5.16 4.14
C ALA A 44 1.71 3.94 4.25
N VAL A 45 2.79 4.02 5.03
CA VAL A 45 3.69 2.90 5.27
C VAL A 45 2.96 1.74 5.92
N LYS A 46 2.19 2.01 6.97
CA LYS A 46 1.41 0.97 7.64
C LYS A 46 0.40 0.33 6.71
N PHE A 47 -0.27 1.14 5.91
CA PHE A 47 -1.27 0.66 4.97
C PHE A 47 -0.66 -0.26 3.92
N ILE A 48 0.48 0.15 3.33
CA ILE A 48 1.12 -0.64 2.27
C ILE A 48 1.61 -1.99 2.81
N LYS A 49 2.12 -2.02 4.03
CA LYS A 49 2.52 -3.27 4.69
C LYS A 49 1.32 -4.15 5.01
N PHE A 50 0.22 -3.54 5.43
CA PHE A 50 -0.99 -4.27 5.78
C PHE A 50 -1.58 -5.00 4.58
N ILE A 51 -1.55 -4.39 3.38
CA ILE A 51 -2.09 -5.05 2.18
C ILE A 51 -1.18 -6.14 1.62
N GLY A 52 -0.02 -6.35 2.23
CA GLY A 52 0.86 -7.48 1.90
C GLY A 52 2.10 -7.14 1.11
N MET A 53 2.40 -5.87 0.91
CA MET A 53 3.62 -5.47 0.25
C MET A 53 4.79 -5.44 1.22
N LYS A 54 5.96 -5.79 0.73
CA LYS A 54 7.20 -5.82 1.53
C LYS A 54 8.18 -4.77 1.02
N GLU A 55 8.93 -4.20 1.95
CA GLU A 55 9.95 -3.21 1.63
C GLU A 55 11.08 -3.84 0.84
N GLU A 56 11.50 -3.16 -0.22
CA GLU A 56 12.63 -3.59 -1.06
C GLU A 56 13.82 -2.66 -0.97
N GLY A 57 13.64 -1.42 -0.58
CA GLY A 57 14.77 -0.52 -0.43
C GLY A 57 14.42 0.95 -0.50
N LEU A 58 15.36 1.78 -0.05
CA LEU A 58 15.24 3.22 -0.07
C LEU A 58 15.77 3.78 -1.38
N MET A 59 14.99 4.66 -2.00
CA MET A 59 15.38 5.38 -3.22
C MET A 59 15.60 6.85 -2.86
N LYS A 60 16.85 7.23 -2.70
CA LYS A 60 17.20 8.61 -2.32
C LYS A 60 16.95 9.56 -3.48
N LYS A 61 16.36 10.72 -3.16
CA LYS A 61 16.09 11.81 -4.11
C LYS A 61 15.28 11.35 -5.33
N PHE A 62 14.46 10.34 -5.15
CA PHE A 62 13.64 9.77 -6.23
C PHE A 62 12.46 10.66 -6.58
N GLY A 63 11.83 11.27 -5.57
CA GLY A 63 10.62 12.05 -5.75
C GLY A 63 10.86 13.51 -6.10
N PRO A 64 9.78 14.25 -6.31
CA PRO A 64 9.88 15.70 -6.54
C PRO A 64 10.60 16.40 -5.39
N GLU A 65 11.34 17.46 -5.73
CA GLU A 65 12.09 18.25 -4.76
C GLU A 65 13.14 17.44 -3.98
N GLY A 66 13.57 16.31 -4.54
CA GLY A 66 14.56 15.46 -3.91
C GLY A 66 14.05 14.64 -2.75
N ALA A 67 12.76 14.42 -2.65
CA ALA A 67 12.19 13.59 -1.59
C ALA A 67 12.61 12.13 -1.75
N ASP A 68 12.90 11.49 -0.62
CA ASP A 68 13.22 10.06 -0.62
C ASP A 68 11.93 9.24 -0.66
N TYR A 69 12.00 8.09 -1.32
CA TYR A 69 10.89 7.14 -1.38
C TYR A 69 11.39 5.75 -1.02
N VAL A 70 10.50 4.92 -0.52
CA VAL A 70 10.78 3.50 -0.25
C VAL A 70 9.96 2.68 -1.23
N ARG A 71 10.61 1.72 -1.87
CA ARG A 71 9.92 0.80 -2.77
C ARG A 71 9.38 -0.37 -1.99
N TYR A 72 8.11 -0.66 -2.24
CA TYR A 72 7.44 -1.83 -1.70
C TYR A 72 6.97 -2.70 -2.85
N ALA A 73 6.96 -4.01 -2.66
CA ALA A 73 6.52 -4.93 -3.71
C ALA A 73 5.75 -6.10 -3.12
N TRP A 74 4.79 -6.56 -3.90
CA TRP A 74 4.13 -7.84 -3.70
C TRP A 74 4.61 -8.78 -4.81
N LEU A 75 5.04 -9.96 -4.44
CA LEU A 75 5.50 -10.98 -5.37
C LEU A 75 4.62 -12.22 -5.24
N ARG A 76 4.27 -12.79 -6.39
CA ARG A 76 3.50 -14.02 -6.42
C ARG A 76 4.34 -15.20 -5.95
#